data_e9b68d9079a9e8284c89d6b76c49f0d5
#
_entry.id   e9b68d9079a9e8284c89d6b76c49f0d5
#
_cell.length_a   1.000
_cell.length_b   1.000
_cell.length_c   1.000
_cell.angle_alpha   90.00
_cell.angle_beta   90.00
_cell.angle_gamma   90.00
#
_symmetry.space_group_name_H-M   'P 1'
#
loop_
_entity.id
_entity.type
_entity.pdbx_description
1 polymer ?
#
loop_
_entity_poly.entity_id
_entity_poly.type
_entity_poly.pdbx_seq_one_letter_code
_entity_poly.pdbx_strand_id
1 'polypeptide(L)'
;MPPEAAIATAAPTRDATKEIGFGDAIREAIAEEMRRDPTVVLMGEDVAEAGTTFKVLKGLVEEFGPNRIIDTPISEVGFTGLGVGAAMTGMRPIVDIMFGDFLGIIMDQVANQAAKIHYMSGGKWKVPMVIRATMGATRRSAA
;
A
#
# COMPACT_ATOMS: atom_id res chain seq x y z
N MET A 1 -4.69 1.28 -28.30
CA MET A 1 -5.04 0.96 -26.91
C MET A 1 -5.42 -0.52 -26.88
N PRO A 2 -4.74 -1.36 -26.11
CA PRO A 2 -5.23 -2.71 -25.89
C PRO A 2 -6.54 -2.64 -25.08
N PRO A 3 -7.48 -3.57 -25.30
CA PRO A 3 -8.74 -3.59 -24.58
C PRO A 3 -8.46 -3.77 -23.07
N GLU A 4 -9.15 -2.99 -22.27
CA GLU A 4 -9.17 -3.09 -20.82
C GLU A 4 -9.63 -4.53 -20.47
N ALA A 5 -8.69 -5.35 -20.05
CA ALA A 5 -9.02 -6.70 -19.60
C ALA A 5 -9.95 -6.56 -18.40
N ALA A 6 -11.19 -6.94 -18.58
CA ALA A 6 -12.16 -7.04 -17.51
C ALA A 6 -11.60 -8.02 -16.46
N ILE A 7 -11.08 -7.49 -15.36
CA ILE A 7 -10.69 -8.30 -14.21
C ILE A 7 -11.99 -8.88 -13.66
N ALA A 8 -12.20 -10.16 -13.90
CA ALA A 8 -13.34 -10.90 -13.39
C ALA A 8 -13.22 -10.92 -11.86
N THR A 9 -13.97 -10.05 -11.20
CA THR A 9 -14.10 -9.99 -9.75
C THR A 9 -15.04 -11.08 -9.27
N ALA A 10 -14.56 -12.31 -9.20
CA ALA A 10 -15.16 -13.27 -8.29
C ALA A 10 -14.57 -12.95 -6.90
N ALA A 11 -15.29 -12.16 -6.11
CA ALA A 11 -14.95 -11.99 -4.71
C ALA A 11 -14.99 -13.38 -4.06
N PRO A 12 -13.95 -13.79 -3.29
CA PRO A 12 -14.03 -15.01 -2.52
C PRO A 12 -15.23 -14.93 -1.60
N THR A 13 -16.03 -15.99 -1.56
CA THR A 13 -17.14 -16.10 -0.61
C THR A 13 -16.54 -16.15 0.80
N ARG A 14 -16.47 -15.00 1.45
CA ARG A 14 -16.09 -14.92 2.87
C ARG A 14 -17.15 -15.67 3.68
N ASP A 15 -16.68 -16.56 4.53
CA ASP A 15 -17.53 -17.07 5.60
C ASP A 15 -17.91 -15.89 6.50
N ALA A 16 -19.14 -15.39 6.36
CA ALA A 16 -19.65 -14.20 7.02
C ALA A 16 -19.72 -14.34 8.56
N THR A 17 -19.32 -15.48 9.10
CA THR A 17 -19.41 -15.81 10.52
C THR A 17 -18.07 -15.79 11.26
N LYS A 18 -16.94 -15.58 10.55
CA LYS A 18 -15.64 -15.57 11.19
C LYS A 18 -15.35 -14.20 11.81
N GLU A 19 -15.32 -14.13 13.12
CA GLU A 19 -14.78 -12.99 13.85
C GLU A 19 -13.25 -12.96 13.72
N ILE A 20 -12.71 -11.86 13.21
CA ILE A 20 -11.26 -11.62 13.07
C ILE A 20 -10.89 -10.26 13.63
N GLY A 21 -9.68 -10.13 14.12
CA GLY A 21 -9.14 -8.84 14.55
C GLY A 21 -9.03 -7.85 13.39
N PHE A 22 -9.20 -6.57 13.67
CA PHE A 22 -9.12 -5.50 12.64
C PHE A 22 -7.79 -5.53 11.88
N GLY A 23 -6.65 -5.71 12.57
CA GLY A 23 -5.34 -5.84 11.94
C GLY A 23 -5.23 -7.08 11.04
N ASP A 24 -5.81 -8.20 11.47
CA ASP A 24 -5.83 -9.44 10.67
C ASP A 24 -6.69 -9.28 9.43
N ALA A 25 -7.82 -8.57 9.51
CA ALA A 25 -8.66 -8.28 8.36
C ALA A 25 -7.91 -7.44 7.30
N ILE A 26 -7.14 -6.45 7.75
CA ILE A 26 -6.29 -5.65 6.84
C ILE A 26 -5.24 -6.55 6.18
N ARG A 27 -4.54 -7.38 6.95
CA ARG A 27 -3.53 -8.30 6.41
C ARG A 27 -4.12 -9.28 5.40
N GLU A 28 -5.27 -9.89 5.72
CA GLU A 28 -5.97 -10.80 4.81
C GLU A 28 -6.34 -10.10 3.49
N ALA A 29 -6.89 -8.89 3.56
CA ALA A 29 -7.24 -8.13 2.37
C ALA A 29 -6.01 -7.82 1.48
N ILE A 30 -4.90 -7.42 2.08
CA ILE A 30 -3.64 -7.19 1.36
C ILE A 30 -3.16 -8.49 0.70
N ALA A 31 -3.14 -9.60 1.45
CA ALA A 31 -2.70 -10.89 0.92
C ALA A 31 -3.59 -11.38 -0.23
N GLU A 32 -4.90 -11.24 -0.11
CA GLU A 32 -5.86 -11.58 -1.16
C GLU A 32 -5.57 -10.79 -2.46
N GLU A 33 -5.38 -9.48 -2.35
CA GLU A 33 -5.06 -8.64 -3.51
C GLU A 33 -3.69 -8.98 -4.12
N MET A 34 -2.69 -9.25 -3.29
CA MET A 34 -1.37 -9.65 -3.77
C MET A 34 -1.36 -11.02 -4.45
N ARG A 35 -2.21 -11.96 -4.02
CA ARG A 35 -2.39 -13.25 -4.72
C ARG A 35 -3.12 -13.07 -6.04
N ARG A 36 -4.09 -12.17 -6.09
CA ARG A 36 -4.91 -11.90 -7.27
C ARG A 36 -4.15 -11.15 -8.36
N ASP A 37 -3.30 -10.20 -7.98
CA ASP A 37 -2.61 -9.30 -8.91
C ASP A 37 -1.10 -9.25 -8.60
N PRO A 38 -0.26 -9.78 -9.51
CA PRO A 38 1.20 -9.77 -9.32
C PRO A 38 1.81 -8.37 -9.36
N THR A 39 1.09 -7.35 -9.83
CA THR A 39 1.57 -5.96 -9.85
C THR A 39 1.38 -5.25 -8.52
N VAL A 40 0.64 -5.83 -7.58
CA VAL A 40 0.52 -5.29 -6.22
C VAL A 40 1.81 -5.52 -5.46
N VAL A 41 2.41 -4.46 -4.97
CA VAL A 41 3.62 -4.47 -4.11
C VAL A 41 3.36 -3.62 -2.88
N LEU A 42 4.01 -3.96 -1.77
CA LEU A 42 3.91 -3.22 -0.53
C LEU A 42 5.30 -2.69 -0.16
N MET A 43 5.38 -1.42 0.20
CA MET A 43 6.63 -0.78 0.59
C MET A 43 6.43 0.16 1.78
N GLY A 44 7.45 0.28 2.58
CA GLY A 44 7.48 1.15 3.76
C GLY A 44 8.59 0.75 4.72
N GLU A 45 8.60 1.37 5.88
CA GLU A 45 9.58 1.10 6.93
C GLU A 45 9.15 -0.11 7.76
N ASP A 46 10.08 -1.04 8.00
CA ASP A 46 9.87 -2.24 8.82
C ASP A 46 8.65 -3.07 8.41
N VAL A 47 8.29 -3.08 7.13
CA VAL A 47 7.11 -3.79 6.62
C VAL A 47 7.35 -5.28 6.40
N ALA A 48 8.61 -5.69 6.15
CA ALA A 48 8.97 -7.08 5.89
C ALA A 48 9.06 -7.91 7.18
N GLU A 49 10.25 -8.23 7.68
CA GLU A 49 10.40 -9.13 8.85
C GLU A 49 9.71 -8.60 10.10
N ALA A 50 9.80 -7.29 10.35
CA ALA A 50 9.15 -6.67 11.50
C ALA A 50 7.62 -6.68 11.38
N GLY A 51 7.06 -6.63 10.17
CA GLY A 51 5.62 -6.62 9.93
C GLY A 51 4.93 -5.35 10.44
N THR A 52 5.64 -4.23 10.41
CA THR A 52 5.33 -2.92 11.02
C THR A 52 5.45 -2.89 12.54
N THR A 53 5.46 -1.70 13.10
CA THR A 53 5.43 -1.46 14.56
C THR A 53 4.24 -2.17 15.23
N PHE A 54 3.13 -2.29 14.55
CA PHE A 54 1.89 -2.89 15.07
C PHE A 54 1.71 -4.36 14.66
N LYS A 55 2.69 -4.96 13.98
CA LYS A 55 2.70 -6.37 13.54
C LYS A 55 1.54 -6.74 12.59
N VAL A 56 0.91 -5.76 11.97
CA VAL A 56 -0.24 -5.97 11.07
C VAL A 56 0.17 -6.73 9.81
N LEU A 57 1.39 -6.52 9.31
CA LEU A 57 1.89 -7.10 8.06
C LEU A 57 2.74 -8.36 8.25
N LYS A 58 2.85 -8.86 9.48
CA LYS A 58 3.67 -10.03 9.80
C LYS A 58 3.24 -11.25 9.00
N GLY A 59 4.19 -11.95 8.41
CA GLY A 59 3.95 -13.15 7.61
C GLY A 59 3.82 -12.89 6.11
N LEU A 60 3.67 -11.63 5.67
CA LEU A 60 3.52 -11.33 4.25
C LEU A 60 4.83 -11.51 3.47
N VAL A 61 5.97 -11.19 4.06
CA VAL A 61 7.27 -11.35 3.37
C VAL A 61 7.60 -12.81 3.14
N GLU A 62 7.21 -13.70 4.04
CA GLU A 62 7.40 -15.14 3.91
C GLU A 62 6.58 -15.72 2.75
N GLU A 63 5.41 -15.16 2.48
CA GLU A 63 4.54 -15.60 1.39
C GLU A 63 4.90 -14.96 0.04
N PHE A 64 5.16 -13.66 0.01
CA PHE A 64 5.31 -12.91 -1.24
C PHE A 64 6.75 -12.57 -1.62
N GLY A 65 7.67 -12.74 -0.69
CA GLY A 65 9.10 -12.47 -0.86
C GLY A 65 9.48 -10.98 -0.82
N PRO A 66 10.80 -10.70 -0.69
CA PRO A 66 11.32 -9.35 -0.50
C PRO A 66 11.19 -8.44 -1.74
N ASN A 67 10.92 -9.00 -2.92
CA ASN A 67 10.68 -8.22 -4.13
C ASN A 67 9.27 -7.62 -4.19
N ARG A 68 8.36 -8.10 -3.35
CA ARG A 68 6.98 -7.62 -3.28
C ARG A 68 6.62 -7.00 -1.93
N ILE A 69 7.34 -7.34 -0.88
CA ILE A 69 7.27 -6.71 0.44
C ILE A 69 8.63 -6.05 0.68
N ILE A 70 8.68 -4.75 0.50
CA ILE A 70 9.93 -3.99 0.33
C ILE A 70 10.16 -3.10 1.55
N ASP A 71 11.15 -3.45 2.38
CA ASP A 71 11.62 -2.54 3.42
C ASP A 71 12.36 -1.36 2.78
N THR A 72 12.07 -0.18 3.25
CA THR A 72 12.74 1.06 2.82
C THR A 72 13.52 1.69 3.97
N PRO A 73 14.54 2.50 3.66
CA PRO A 73 15.11 3.40 4.65
C PRO A 73 14.05 4.38 5.17
N ILE A 74 14.27 4.95 6.36
CA ILE A 74 13.43 6.03 6.90
C ILE A 74 13.52 7.24 5.97
N SER A 75 12.50 7.40 5.14
CA SER A 75 12.44 8.44 4.10
C SER A 75 11.04 8.50 3.50
N GLU A 76 10.05 8.94 4.25
CA GLU A 76 8.63 8.88 3.85
C GLU A 76 8.37 9.59 2.52
N VAL A 77 8.98 10.74 2.29
CA VAL A 77 8.90 11.44 1.00
C VAL A 77 9.51 10.60 -0.13
N GLY A 78 10.66 9.97 0.14
CA GLY A 78 11.40 9.17 -0.84
C GLY A 78 10.62 7.94 -1.30
N PHE A 79 10.20 7.10 -0.36
CA PHE A 79 9.50 5.86 -0.74
C PHE A 79 8.05 6.11 -1.19
N THR A 80 7.39 7.20 -0.73
CA THR A 80 6.10 7.59 -1.30
C THR A 80 6.27 8.04 -2.76
N GLY A 81 7.33 8.81 -3.07
CA GLY A 81 7.67 9.17 -4.45
C GLY A 81 8.01 7.95 -5.31
N LEU A 82 8.71 6.96 -4.76
CA LEU A 82 8.95 5.67 -5.40
C LEU A 82 7.62 4.97 -5.74
N GLY A 83 6.67 4.97 -4.80
CA GLY A 83 5.32 4.44 -5.02
C GLY A 83 4.59 5.15 -6.16
N VAL A 84 4.65 6.49 -6.22
CA VAL A 84 4.07 7.26 -7.34
C VAL A 84 4.68 6.83 -8.66
N GLY A 85 6.01 6.76 -8.74
CA GLY A 85 6.73 6.33 -9.96
C GLY A 85 6.39 4.90 -10.37
N ALA A 86 6.35 3.97 -9.41
CA ALA A 86 5.96 2.58 -9.66
C ALA A 86 4.52 2.48 -10.19
N ALA A 87 3.59 3.25 -9.64
CA ALA A 87 2.21 3.30 -10.10
C ALA A 87 2.11 3.82 -11.55
N MET A 88 2.89 4.84 -11.90
CA MET A 88 2.95 5.36 -13.27
C MET A 88 3.48 4.34 -14.29
N THR A 89 4.26 3.36 -13.86
CA THR A 89 4.81 2.30 -14.72
C THR A 89 3.96 1.03 -14.74
N GLY A 90 2.79 1.05 -14.11
CA GLY A 90 1.81 -0.04 -14.17
C GLY A 90 1.77 -0.95 -12.94
N MET A 91 2.57 -0.66 -11.91
CA MET A 91 2.44 -1.34 -10.62
C MET A 91 1.25 -0.79 -9.82
N ARG A 92 0.85 -1.53 -8.80
CA ARG A 92 -0.18 -1.12 -7.83
C ARG A 92 0.40 -1.11 -6.42
N PRO A 93 1.16 -0.07 -6.07
CA PRO A 93 1.84 -0.01 -4.79
C PRO A 93 0.88 0.28 -3.64
N ILE A 94 1.12 -0.41 -2.52
CA ILE A 94 0.62 -0.07 -1.19
C ILE A 94 1.81 0.56 -0.46
N VAL A 95 1.69 1.83 -0.13
CA VAL A 95 2.70 2.58 0.62
C VAL A 95 2.27 2.65 2.07
N ASP A 96 3.04 2.04 2.96
CA ASP A 96 2.77 2.00 4.39
C ASP A 96 3.48 3.16 5.09
N ILE A 97 2.72 4.09 5.61
CA ILE A 97 3.21 5.19 6.44
C ILE A 97 2.97 4.81 7.90
N MET A 98 4.03 4.68 8.66
CA MET A 98 4.00 4.12 10.02
C MET A 98 3.01 4.83 10.94
N PHE A 99 2.96 6.17 10.88
CA PHE A 99 2.06 7.01 11.67
C PHE A 99 1.35 8.03 10.79
N GLY A 100 0.05 8.25 11.06
CA GLY A 100 -0.77 9.20 10.32
C GLY A 100 -0.26 10.64 10.36
N ASP A 101 0.47 11.02 11.41
CA ASP A 101 1.12 12.32 11.52
C ASP A 101 2.13 12.57 10.40
N PHE A 102 2.78 11.53 9.91
CA PHE A 102 3.74 11.62 8.81
C PHE A 102 3.09 11.81 7.44
N LEU A 103 1.75 11.77 7.35
CA LEU A 103 1.05 12.20 6.13
C LEU A 103 1.38 13.64 5.76
N GLY A 104 1.63 14.51 6.76
CA GLY A 104 2.08 15.88 6.51
C GLY A 104 3.42 15.95 5.76
N ILE A 105 4.34 15.03 6.03
CA ILE A 105 5.66 14.97 5.39
C ILE A 105 5.54 14.60 3.92
N ILE A 106 4.63 13.71 3.57
CA ILE A 106 4.46 13.18 2.19
C ILE A 106 3.48 13.97 1.33
N MET A 107 2.94 15.07 1.82
CA MET A 107 1.87 15.82 1.12
C MET A 107 2.27 16.32 -0.26
N ASP A 108 3.53 16.60 -0.51
CA ASP A 108 3.98 16.93 -1.87
C ASP A 108 3.76 15.75 -2.84
N GLN A 109 4.14 14.55 -2.43
CA GLN A 109 3.96 13.35 -3.25
C GLN A 109 2.49 13.02 -3.49
N VAL A 110 1.63 13.26 -2.50
CA VAL A 110 0.19 13.01 -2.59
C VAL A 110 -0.51 14.09 -3.41
N ALA A 111 -0.37 15.35 -3.00
CA ALA A 111 -1.16 16.46 -3.55
C ALA A 111 -0.61 17.03 -4.86
N ASN A 112 0.71 17.04 -5.03
CA ASN A 112 1.32 17.61 -6.22
C ASN A 112 1.67 16.56 -7.28
N GLN A 113 2.15 15.39 -6.86
CA GLN A 113 2.52 14.33 -7.80
C GLN A 113 1.33 13.41 -8.10
N ALA A 114 0.89 12.58 -7.16
CA ALA A 114 -0.13 11.57 -7.39
C ALA A 114 -1.46 12.16 -7.88
N ALA A 115 -1.94 13.21 -7.25
CA ALA A 115 -3.24 13.80 -7.58
C ALA A 115 -3.26 14.54 -8.93
N LYS A 116 -2.13 15.10 -9.37
CA LYS A 116 -2.09 15.97 -10.55
C LYS A 116 -1.52 15.34 -11.81
N ILE A 117 -0.72 14.28 -11.67
CA ILE A 117 0.03 13.71 -12.80
C ILE A 117 -0.89 13.24 -13.93
N HIS A 118 -2.06 12.71 -13.61
CA HIS A 118 -3.03 12.29 -14.61
C HIS A 118 -3.48 13.48 -15.49
N TYR A 119 -3.85 14.58 -14.87
CA TYR A 119 -4.23 15.80 -15.57
C TYR A 119 -3.05 16.41 -16.34
N MET A 120 -1.90 16.57 -15.69
CA MET A 120 -0.71 17.19 -16.27
C MET A 120 -0.15 16.41 -17.48
N SER A 121 -0.36 15.09 -17.49
CA SER A 121 0.07 14.23 -18.60
C SER A 121 -0.95 14.14 -19.76
N GLY A 122 -2.05 14.88 -19.68
CA GLY A 122 -3.14 14.76 -20.65
C GLY A 122 -3.83 13.39 -20.61
N GLY A 123 -3.93 12.80 -19.42
CA GLY A 123 -4.59 11.51 -19.21
C GLY A 123 -3.72 10.28 -19.49
N LYS A 124 -2.43 10.47 -19.83
CA LYS A 124 -1.54 9.35 -20.19
C LYS A 124 -1.18 8.48 -19.00
N TRP A 125 -0.90 9.09 -17.85
CA TRP A 125 -0.45 8.38 -16.66
C TRP A 125 -1.55 8.32 -15.60
N LYS A 126 -1.62 7.18 -14.95
CA LYS A 126 -2.47 6.95 -13.77
C LYS A 126 -1.57 6.62 -12.59
N VAL A 127 -2.06 6.87 -11.40
CA VAL A 127 -1.35 6.55 -10.15
C VAL A 127 -2.26 5.69 -9.27
N PRO A 128 -2.48 4.41 -9.62
CA PRO A 128 -3.31 3.50 -8.86
C PRO A 128 -2.53 2.98 -7.65
N MET A 129 -2.42 3.79 -6.60
CA MET A 129 -1.72 3.44 -5.36
C MET A 129 -2.66 3.55 -4.15
N VAL A 130 -2.31 2.84 -3.11
CA VAL A 130 -2.93 2.93 -1.79
C VAL A 130 -1.89 3.48 -0.81
N ILE A 131 -2.28 4.44 0.01
CA ILE A 131 -1.50 4.88 1.16
C ILE A 131 -2.21 4.34 2.40
N ARG A 132 -1.47 3.56 3.20
CA ARG A 132 -1.94 3.05 4.47
C ARG A 132 -1.20 3.79 5.59
N ALA A 133 -1.93 4.33 6.55
CA ALA A 133 -1.34 4.95 7.73
C ALA A 133 -2.10 4.53 8.99
N THR A 134 -1.37 4.32 10.08
CA THR A 134 -1.99 4.03 11.38
C THR A 134 -2.28 5.33 12.10
N MET A 135 -3.54 5.53 12.48
CA MET A 135 -3.99 6.73 13.18
C MET A 135 -4.89 6.34 14.35
N GLY A 136 -4.97 7.17 15.36
CA GLY A 136 -5.91 7.03 16.46
C GLY A 136 -5.45 7.73 17.73
N ALA A 137 -6.39 8.23 18.51
CA ALA A 137 -6.12 8.79 19.84
C ALA A 137 -5.78 7.64 20.82
N THR A 138 -5.11 8.00 21.92
CA THR A 138 -4.86 7.14 23.09
C THR A 138 -3.57 6.32 23.15
N ARG A 139 -2.84 6.15 22.07
CA ARG A 139 -1.52 5.54 22.16
C ARG A 139 -0.49 6.62 22.41
N ARG A 140 0.23 6.51 23.53
CA ARG A 140 1.35 7.39 23.91
C ARG A 140 2.60 7.03 23.08
N SER A 141 2.50 7.19 21.77
CA SER A 141 3.62 7.07 20.84
C SER A 141 4.07 8.45 20.39
N ALA A 142 5.12 8.54 19.61
CA ALA A 142 5.76 9.79 19.19
C ALA A 142 4.88 10.76 18.40
N ALA A 143 3.66 10.36 18.09
CA ALA A 143 2.69 11.15 17.33
C ALA A 143 1.31 11.02 17.97
#